data_72b0c3a661d6e0570ca8e94ff66d3647
#
_entry.id   72b0c3a661d6e0570ca8e94ff66d3647
#
_cell.length_a   1.000
_cell.length_b   1.000
_cell.length_c   1.000
_cell.angle_alpha   90.00
_cell.angle_beta   90.00
_cell.angle_gamma   90.00
#
_symmetry.space_group_name_H-M   'P 1'
#
loop_
_entity.id
_entity.type
_entity.pdbx_description
1 polymer ?
#
loop_
_entity_poly.entity_id
_entity_poly.type
_entity_poly.pdbx_seq_one_letter_code
_entity_poly.pdbx_strand_id
1 'polypeptide(L)'
;MYVVFEGVDGVGKSTQIELLKACYKDAVFSFEPGATPLGEDLREILLEKGGNFSKRAEILLFLADRAEHYEQILRANAGKIIISDRSFISGIAYANNAFDFEMLLSLNSFALNAFFPQKCVFLRASEDLMRERFAKKGLDKIEKRGVGYFLSVQNELEKCLQELQKRLNLRVLRLDGRESIGVLHEKIKEFIDG
;
A
#
# COMPACT_ATOMS: atom_id res chain seq x y z
N MET A 1 -9.64 -1.71 -14.26
CA MET A 1 -9.92 -1.49 -12.82
C MET A 1 -8.61 -1.53 -12.05
N TYR A 2 -8.37 -0.56 -11.16
CA TYR A 2 -7.17 -0.50 -10.33
C TYR A 2 -7.55 -0.78 -8.86
N VAL A 3 -7.00 -1.85 -8.30
CA VAL A 3 -7.22 -2.34 -6.93
C VAL A 3 -5.92 -2.24 -6.16
N VAL A 4 -5.95 -1.72 -4.95
CA VAL A 4 -4.76 -1.61 -4.10
C VAL A 4 -4.93 -2.35 -2.79
N PHE A 5 -3.86 -2.92 -2.29
CA PHE A 5 -3.79 -3.57 -0.98
C PHE A 5 -3.03 -2.68 -0.01
N GLU A 6 -3.68 -2.33 1.09
CA GLU A 6 -3.13 -1.49 2.13
C GLU A 6 -3.14 -2.20 3.49
N GLY A 7 -2.24 -1.77 4.35
CA GLY A 7 -2.06 -2.35 5.67
C GLY A 7 -0.59 -2.40 6.05
N VAL A 8 -0.32 -2.59 7.33
CA VAL A 8 1.03 -2.65 7.88
C VAL A 8 1.79 -3.90 7.42
N ASP A 9 3.11 -3.90 7.61
CA ASP A 9 3.93 -5.05 7.24
C ASP A 9 3.57 -6.29 8.08
N GLY A 10 3.57 -7.46 7.43
CA GLY A 10 3.24 -8.73 8.08
C GLY A 10 1.75 -9.01 8.27
N VAL A 11 0.82 -8.09 7.89
CA VAL A 11 -0.63 -8.31 8.07
C VAL A 11 -1.23 -9.38 7.15
N GLY A 12 -0.52 -9.78 6.08
CA GLY A 12 -0.96 -10.85 5.17
C GLY A 12 -1.29 -10.40 3.75
N LYS A 13 -0.99 -9.16 3.35
CA LYS A 13 -1.22 -8.64 1.98
C LYS A 13 -0.64 -9.54 0.92
N SER A 14 0.66 -9.82 0.98
CA SER A 14 1.38 -10.62 -0.02
C SER A 14 0.81 -12.04 -0.16
N THR A 15 0.35 -12.66 0.93
CA THR A 15 -0.32 -13.97 0.89
C THR A 15 -1.59 -13.92 0.05
N GLN A 16 -2.42 -12.90 0.24
CA GLN A 16 -3.66 -12.74 -0.52
C GLN A 16 -3.40 -12.41 -1.99
N ILE A 17 -2.41 -11.55 -2.26
CA ILE A 17 -2.01 -11.21 -3.62
C ILE A 17 -1.51 -12.45 -4.39
N GLU A 18 -0.70 -13.31 -3.76
CA GLU A 18 -0.27 -14.57 -4.39
C GLU A 18 -1.44 -15.51 -4.72
N LEU A 19 -2.43 -15.61 -3.86
CA LEU A 19 -3.64 -16.39 -4.15
C LEU A 19 -4.44 -15.80 -5.32
N LEU A 20 -4.52 -14.47 -5.41
CA LEU A 20 -5.21 -13.79 -6.50
C LEU A 20 -4.52 -14.01 -7.86
N LYS A 21 -3.20 -14.15 -7.91
CA LYS A 21 -2.46 -14.50 -9.15
C LYS A 21 -2.95 -15.81 -9.77
N ALA A 22 -3.39 -16.75 -8.94
CA ALA A 22 -3.97 -18.01 -9.44
C ALA A 22 -5.35 -17.82 -10.08
N CYS A 23 -6.13 -16.83 -9.62
CA CYS A 23 -7.49 -16.56 -10.06
C CYS A 23 -7.58 -15.57 -11.23
N TYR A 24 -6.74 -14.54 -11.24
CA TYR A 24 -6.77 -13.43 -12.20
C TYR A 24 -5.57 -13.51 -13.15
N LYS A 25 -5.58 -14.46 -14.11
CA LYS A 25 -4.45 -14.73 -15.01
C LYS A 25 -4.07 -13.58 -15.93
N ASP A 26 -5.07 -12.76 -16.32
CA ASP A 26 -4.88 -11.61 -17.21
C ASP A 26 -4.68 -10.29 -16.45
N ALA A 27 -4.71 -10.31 -15.12
CA ALA A 27 -4.45 -9.14 -14.30
C ALA A 27 -2.96 -8.80 -14.24
N VAL A 28 -2.68 -7.52 -14.09
CA VAL A 28 -1.33 -7.02 -13.84
C VAL A 28 -1.11 -6.90 -12.34
N PHE A 29 -0.08 -7.56 -11.84
CA PHE A 29 0.31 -7.48 -10.43
C PHE A 29 1.52 -6.57 -10.29
N SER A 30 1.44 -5.61 -9.37
CA SER A 30 2.45 -4.60 -9.14
C SER A 30 2.63 -4.29 -7.66
N PHE A 31 3.52 -3.38 -7.33
CA PHE A 31 3.78 -2.95 -5.95
C PHE A 31 4.46 -1.57 -5.93
N GLU A 32 4.39 -0.89 -4.80
CA GLU A 32 5.09 0.37 -4.55
C GLU A 32 5.86 0.33 -3.21
N PRO A 33 7.09 0.88 -3.18
CA PRO A 33 7.91 1.33 -4.30
C PRO A 33 8.66 0.17 -4.99
N GLY A 34 9.10 0.38 -6.25
CA GLY A 34 10.09 -0.49 -6.87
C GLY A 34 9.62 -1.36 -8.03
N ALA A 35 8.48 -1.07 -8.64
CA ALA A 35 7.92 -1.90 -9.71
C ALA A 35 8.48 -1.59 -11.12
N THR A 36 9.38 -0.63 -11.25
CA THR A 36 10.03 -0.22 -12.52
C THR A 36 11.54 -0.20 -12.34
N PRO A 37 12.36 -0.19 -13.41
CA PRO A 37 13.82 -0.10 -13.26
C PRO A 37 14.28 1.09 -12.42
N LEU A 38 13.74 2.29 -12.66
CA LEU A 38 14.01 3.46 -11.81
C LEU A 38 13.47 3.25 -10.38
N GLY A 39 12.30 2.63 -10.27
CA GLY A 39 11.70 2.31 -8.99
C GLY A 39 12.54 1.36 -8.14
N GLU A 40 13.21 0.37 -8.74
CA GLU A 40 14.13 -0.54 -8.05
C GLU A 40 15.31 0.23 -7.42
N ASP A 41 15.92 1.14 -8.16
CA ASP A 41 16.98 2.01 -7.65
C ASP A 41 16.50 2.90 -6.51
N LEU A 42 15.32 3.50 -6.66
CA LEU A 42 14.69 4.33 -5.63
C LEU A 42 14.33 3.53 -4.39
N ARG A 43 13.83 2.30 -4.55
CA ARG A 43 13.55 1.38 -3.44
C ARG A 43 14.80 1.04 -2.64
N GLU A 44 15.89 0.74 -3.33
CA GLU A 44 17.18 0.47 -2.69
C GLU A 44 17.64 1.69 -1.86
N ILE A 45 17.56 2.89 -2.44
CA ILE A 45 17.89 4.14 -1.75
C ILE A 45 17.01 4.35 -0.51
N LEU A 46 15.68 4.21 -0.67
CA LEU A 46 14.70 4.53 0.38
C LEU A 46 14.67 3.52 1.52
N LEU A 47 14.79 2.22 1.21
CA LEU A 47 14.49 1.15 2.17
C LEU A 47 15.71 0.33 2.60
N GLU A 48 16.74 0.23 1.78
CA GLU A 48 17.85 -0.68 2.01
C GLU A 48 19.13 0.06 2.44
N LYS A 49 19.53 1.10 1.72
CA LYS A 49 20.72 1.89 2.03
C LYS A 49 20.57 2.78 3.28
N GLY A 50 19.34 3.03 3.72
CA GLY A 50 19.08 3.73 4.98
C GLY A 50 19.61 5.15 5.01
N GLY A 51 19.43 5.91 3.93
CA GLY A 51 19.90 7.30 3.85
C GLY A 51 19.21 8.19 4.89
N ASN A 52 19.98 9.09 5.51
CA ASN A 52 19.43 10.12 6.39
C ASN A 52 18.86 11.26 5.56
N PHE A 53 17.70 11.01 4.92
CA PHE A 53 17.02 12.01 4.08
C PHE A 53 16.17 12.96 4.91
N SER A 54 16.08 14.22 4.49
CA SER A 54 15.02 15.07 4.97
C SER A 54 13.65 14.49 4.57
N LYS A 55 12.61 14.73 5.36
CA LYS A 55 11.25 14.26 5.04
C LYS A 55 10.75 14.73 3.67
N ARG A 56 11.18 15.91 3.23
CA ARG A 56 10.87 16.41 1.88
C ARG A 56 11.53 15.58 0.78
N ALA A 57 12.83 15.25 0.94
CA ALA A 57 13.53 14.42 -0.02
C ALA A 57 12.92 13.01 -0.10
N GLU A 58 12.59 12.41 1.05
CA GLU A 58 11.94 11.10 1.12
C GLU A 58 10.63 11.08 0.33
N ILE A 59 9.75 12.07 0.51
CA ILE A 59 8.50 12.17 -0.23
C ILE A 59 8.74 12.34 -1.73
N LEU A 60 9.67 13.21 -2.13
CA LEU A 60 9.97 13.44 -3.55
C LEU A 60 10.48 12.16 -4.24
N LEU A 61 11.26 11.33 -3.54
CA LEU A 61 11.71 10.04 -4.07
C LEU A 61 10.54 9.05 -4.22
N PHE A 62 9.61 8.98 -3.26
CA PHE A 62 8.40 8.18 -3.40
C PHE A 62 7.49 8.68 -4.53
N LEU A 63 7.41 9.98 -4.74
CA LEU A 63 6.63 10.56 -5.84
C LEU A 63 7.28 10.29 -7.20
N ALA A 64 8.61 10.28 -7.28
CA ALA A 64 9.33 9.92 -8.50
C ALA A 64 9.10 8.45 -8.88
N ASP A 65 9.20 7.51 -7.91
CA ASP A 65 8.82 6.11 -8.09
C ASP A 65 7.38 5.97 -8.61
N ARG A 66 6.45 6.66 -7.99
CA ARG A 66 5.02 6.62 -8.34
C ARG A 66 4.72 7.18 -9.72
N ALA A 67 5.38 8.26 -10.11
CA ALA A 67 5.21 8.83 -11.44
C ALA A 67 5.68 7.86 -12.52
N GLU A 68 6.80 7.19 -12.31
CA GLU A 68 7.31 6.16 -13.21
C GLU A 68 6.43 4.92 -13.23
N HIS A 69 5.94 4.48 -12.06
CA HIS A 69 4.97 3.40 -11.94
C HIS A 69 3.69 3.69 -12.73
N TYR A 70 3.18 4.93 -12.64
CA TYR A 70 2.04 5.35 -13.44
C TYR A 70 2.32 5.23 -14.94
N GLU A 71 3.40 5.81 -15.43
CA GLU A 71 3.71 5.85 -16.85
C GLU A 71 3.94 4.46 -17.45
N GLN A 72 4.74 3.64 -16.78
CA GLN A 72 5.16 2.35 -17.33
C GLN A 72 4.16 1.21 -17.08
N ILE A 73 3.41 1.26 -15.98
CA ILE A 73 2.57 0.13 -15.57
C ILE A 73 1.09 0.50 -15.56
N LEU A 74 0.68 1.52 -14.81
CA LEU A 74 -0.74 1.79 -14.62
C LEU A 74 -1.40 2.27 -15.92
N ARG A 75 -0.80 3.25 -16.58
CA ARG A 75 -1.31 3.81 -17.85
C ARG A 75 -1.32 2.76 -18.96
N ALA A 76 -0.23 2.01 -19.09
CA ALA A 76 -0.09 0.98 -20.13
C ALA A 76 -1.09 -0.18 -19.98
N ASN A 77 -1.66 -0.38 -18.79
CA ASN A 77 -2.61 -1.45 -18.48
C ASN A 77 -3.98 -0.94 -17.99
N ALA A 78 -4.34 0.31 -18.29
CA ALA A 78 -5.58 0.93 -17.80
C ALA A 78 -6.87 0.16 -18.16
N GLY A 79 -6.85 -0.65 -19.24
CA GLY A 79 -7.97 -1.50 -19.66
C GLY A 79 -8.07 -2.85 -18.92
N LYS A 80 -7.08 -3.22 -18.13
CA LYS A 80 -7.02 -4.48 -17.38
C LYS A 80 -7.37 -4.31 -15.90
N ILE A 81 -7.46 -5.43 -15.18
CA ILE A 81 -7.39 -5.43 -13.72
C ILE A 81 -5.93 -5.25 -13.33
N ILE A 82 -5.64 -4.23 -12.52
CA ILE A 82 -4.34 -3.98 -11.93
C ILE A 82 -4.47 -4.16 -10.42
N ILE A 83 -3.62 -4.99 -9.83
CA ILE A 83 -3.58 -5.25 -8.39
C ILE A 83 -2.21 -4.85 -7.87
N SER A 84 -2.16 -3.86 -6.95
CA SER A 84 -0.90 -3.36 -6.39
C SER A 84 -0.80 -3.60 -4.89
N ASP A 85 0.36 -4.11 -4.43
CA ASP A 85 0.73 -4.09 -3.00
C ASP A 85 1.23 -2.69 -2.68
N ARG A 86 0.46 -1.95 -1.90
CA ARG A 86 0.62 -0.54 -1.57
C ARG A 86 0.32 0.41 -2.75
N SER A 87 0.19 1.68 -2.39
CA SER A 87 -0.12 2.77 -3.30
C SER A 87 0.22 4.14 -2.69
N PHE A 88 -0.25 5.20 -3.33
CA PHE A 88 -0.19 6.56 -2.80
C PHE A 88 -0.82 6.71 -1.41
N ILE A 89 -1.77 5.84 -1.04
CA ILE A 89 -2.44 5.85 0.28
C ILE A 89 -1.42 5.61 1.39
N SER A 90 -0.56 4.58 1.24
CA SER A 90 0.59 4.38 2.12
C SER A 90 1.48 5.63 2.16
N GLY A 91 1.81 6.21 1.00
CA GLY A 91 2.65 7.41 0.91
C GLY A 91 2.11 8.58 1.72
N ILE A 92 0.81 8.86 1.64
CA ILE A 92 0.15 9.91 2.43
C ILE A 92 0.16 9.54 3.92
N ALA A 93 -0.26 8.33 4.28
CA ALA A 93 -0.39 7.91 5.68
C ALA A 93 0.95 7.97 6.43
N TYR A 94 2.04 7.54 5.81
CA TYR A 94 3.39 7.60 6.41
C TYR A 94 3.94 9.03 6.51
N ALA A 95 3.47 9.95 5.67
CA ALA A 95 3.92 11.34 5.62
C ALA A 95 3.04 12.33 6.38
N ASN A 96 1.80 11.96 6.74
CA ASN A 96 0.75 12.86 7.25
C ASN A 96 1.13 13.63 8.52
N ASN A 97 2.02 13.08 9.37
CA ASN A 97 2.50 13.79 10.56
C ASN A 97 3.54 14.88 10.25
N ALA A 98 4.04 14.96 9.03
CA ALA A 98 5.07 15.91 8.63
C ALA A 98 4.58 16.96 7.64
N PHE A 99 3.46 16.73 6.96
CA PHE A 99 2.94 17.57 5.88
C PHE A 99 1.42 17.58 5.86
N ASP A 100 0.88 18.65 5.29
CA ASP A 100 -0.56 18.82 5.10
C ASP A 100 -1.14 17.78 4.13
N PHE A 101 -2.33 17.27 4.45
CA PHE A 101 -3.02 16.25 3.64
C PHE A 101 -3.34 16.73 2.23
N GLU A 102 -3.80 17.98 2.07
CA GLU A 102 -4.15 18.55 0.75
C GLU A 102 -2.92 18.66 -0.15
N MET A 103 -1.79 19.09 0.43
CA MET A 103 -0.53 19.15 -0.29
C MET A 103 -0.10 17.74 -0.74
N LEU A 104 -0.15 16.75 0.17
CA LEU A 104 0.21 15.37 -0.16
C LEU A 104 -0.70 14.79 -1.24
N LEU A 105 -2.02 15.03 -1.16
CA LEU A 105 -2.97 14.57 -2.16
C LEU A 105 -2.71 15.22 -3.52
N SER A 106 -2.44 16.52 -3.55
CA SER A 106 -2.13 17.25 -4.79
C SER A 106 -0.86 16.73 -5.47
N LEU A 107 0.21 16.50 -4.71
CA LEU A 107 1.45 15.93 -5.23
C LEU A 107 1.26 14.50 -5.77
N ASN A 108 0.48 13.68 -5.09
CA ASN A 108 0.14 12.34 -5.53
C ASN A 108 -0.78 12.35 -6.76
N SER A 109 -1.71 13.29 -6.83
CA SER A 109 -2.55 13.50 -8.02
C SER A 109 -1.70 13.86 -9.24
N PHE A 110 -0.72 14.73 -9.07
CA PHE A 110 0.25 15.05 -10.12
C PHE A 110 1.03 13.81 -10.57
N ALA A 111 1.63 13.06 -9.63
CA ALA A 111 2.44 11.89 -9.93
C ALA A 111 1.65 10.77 -10.63
N LEU A 112 0.36 10.61 -10.28
CA LEU A 112 -0.54 9.61 -10.85
C LEU A 112 -1.32 10.12 -12.08
N ASN A 113 -1.14 11.37 -12.49
CA ASN A 113 -2.03 12.00 -13.47
C ASN A 113 -3.51 11.79 -13.13
N ALA A 114 -3.87 11.93 -11.85
CA ALA A 114 -5.19 11.66 -11.27
C ALA A 114 -5.74 10.23 -11.49
N PHE A 115 -4.91 9.27 -11.85
CA PHE A 115 -5.30 7.86 -12.00
C PHE A 115 -5.34 7.16 -10.64
N PHE A 116 -6.39 7.38 -9.88
CA PHE A 116 -6.58 6.82 -8.56
C PHE A 116 -7.20 5.41 -8.60
N PRO A 117 -6.94 4.56 -7.58
CA PRO A 117 -7.58 3.27 -7.46
C PRO A 117 -9.09 3.41 -7.25
N GLN A 118 -9.85 2.47 -7.80
CA GLN A 118 -11.30 2.36 -7.60
C GLN A 118 -11.63 1.52 -6.36
N LYS A 119 -10.75 0.57 -6.01
CA LYS A 119 -10.95 -0.35 -4.88
C LYS A 119 -9.69 -0.42 -4.03
N CYS A 120 -9.89 -0.47 -2.71
CA CYS A 120 -8.83 -0.70 -1.73
C CYS A 120 -9.22 -1.84 -0.80
N VAL A 121 -8.36 -2.84 -0.70
CA VAL A 121 -8.43 -3.89 0.33
C VAL A 121 -7.53 -3.47 1.48
N PHE A 122 -8.11 -3.13 2.61
CA PHE A 122 -7.39 -2.72 3.81
C PHE A 122 -7.39 -3.84 4.84
N LEU A 123 -6.23 -4.49 4.99
CA LEU A 123 -6.01 -5.51 6.00
C LEU A 123 -5.54 -4.88 7.32
N ARG A 124 -6.28 -5.13 8.40
CA ARG A 124 -6.00 -4.63 9.74
C ARG A 124 -5.45 -5.73 10.63
N ALA A 125 -4.52 -5.38 11.50
CA ALA A 125 -4.00 -6.27 12.52
C ALA A 125 -4.31 -5.74 13.92
N SER A 126 -4.72 -6.62 14.84
CA SER A 126 -4.73 -6.32 16.27
C SER A 126 -3.29 -6.30 16.81
N GLU A 127 -3.10 -5.72 17.98
CA GLU A 127 -1.81 -5.73 18.66
C GLU A 127 -1.28 -7.15 18.86
N ASP A 128 -2.16 -8.06 19.32
CA ASP A 128 -1.80 -9.46 19.57
C ASP A 128 -1.36 -10.17 18.29
N LEU A 129 -2.09 -9.98 17.19
CA LEU A 129 -1.71 -10.54 15.89
C LEU A 129 -0.34 -10.02 15.44
N MET A 130 -0.08 -8.75 15.64
CA MET A 130 1.22 -8.18 15.29
C MET A 130 2.34 -8.75 16.14
N ARG A 131 2.15 -8.87 17.45
CA ARG A 131 3.12 -9.49 18.35
C ARG A 131 3.42 -10.92 17.94
N GLU A 132 2.38 -11.73 17.65
CA GLU A 132 2.52 -13.12 17.21
C GLU A 132 3.30 -13.25 15.90
N ARG A 133 2.94 -12.46 14.90
CA ARG A 133 3.58 -12.53 13.57
C ARG A 133 5.02 -12.04 13.59
N PHE A 134 5.29 -11.07 14.40
CA PHE A 134 6.64 -10.55 14.57
C PHE A 134 7.55 -11.51 15.32
N ALA A 135 7.05 -12.16 16.35
CA ALA A 135 7.80 -13.21 17.05
C ALA A 135 8.26 -14.34 16.11
N LYS A 136 7.46 -14.67 15.08
CA LYS A 136 7.78 -15.70 14.08
C LYS A 136 8.82 -15.28 13.03
N LYS A 137 9.03 -13.99 12.81
CA LYS A 137 9.96 -13.44 11.77
C LYS A 137 11.38 -13.15 12.24
N GLY A 138 11.68 -13.30 13.52
CA GLY A 138 12.95 -12.93 14.13
C GLY A 138 12.97 -11.47 14.62
N LEU A 139 13.47 -11.28 15.82
CA LEU A 139 13.36 -10.05 16.63
C LEU A 139 14.08 -8.82 16.06
N ASP A 140 15.09 -8.99 15.18
CA ASP A 140 16.07 -7.93 14.86
C ASP A 140 15.53 -6.68 14.14
N LYS A 141 14.47 -6.78 13.34
CA LYS A 141 13.92 -5.63 12.59
C LYS A 141 12.77 -4.91 13.32
N ILE A 142 12.20 -5.52 14.33
CA ILE A 142 10.98 -5.08 15.00
C ILE A 142 11.28 -4.29 16.25
N GLU A 143 12.33 -4.64 16.98
CA GLU A 143 12.77 -3.89 18.16
C GLU A 143 13.07 -2.42 17.85
N LYS A 144 13.51 -2.11 16.62
CA LYS A 144 13.81 -0.71 16.21
C LYS A 144 12.58 0.18 16.05
N ARG A 145 11.39 -0.36 15.77
CA ARG A 145 10.16 0.44 15.56
C ARG A 145 9.01 0.11 16.51
N GLY A 146 8.96 -1.13 17.05
CA GLY A 146 7.94 -1.59 18.02
C GLY A 146 6.52 -1.72 17.45
N VAL A 147 5.69 -2.56 18.08
CA VAL A 147 4.27 -2.77 17.71
C VAL A 147 3.48 -1.46 17.73
N GLY A 148 3.75 -0.57 18.70
CA GLY A 148 3.09 0.72 18.80
C GLY A 148 3.25 1.60 17.56
N TYR A 149 4.41 1.57 16.91
CA TYR A 149 4.64 2.28 15.65
C TYR A 149 3.71 1.77 14.53
N PHE A 150 3.60 0.44 14.37
CA PHE A 150 2.76 -0.14 13.34
C PHE A 150 1.28 0.11 13.58
N LEU A 151 0.83 0.10 14.83
CA LEU A 151 -0.55 0.47 15.19
C LEU A 151 -0.80 1.96 14.90
N SER A 152 0.16 2.83 15.16
CA SER A 152 0.07 4.25 14.78
C SER A 152 -0.06 4.41 13.27
N VAL A 153 0.77 3.74 12.48
CA VAL A 153 0.67 3.75 11.01
C VAL A 153 -0.67 3.21 10.53
N GLN A 154 -1.17 2.13 11.12
CA GLN A 154 -2.49 1.59 10.78
C GLN A 154 -3.61 2.61 11.04
N ASN A 155 -3.53 3.36 12.13
CA ASN A 155 -4.49 4.41 12.43
C ASN A 155 -4.42 5.56 11.42
N GLU A 156 -3.21 5.95 10.99
CA GLU A 156 -3.06 6.97 9.94
C GLU A 156 -3.57 6.46 8.57
N LEU A 157 -3.36 5.20 8.23
CA LEU A 157 -3.97 4.58 7.04
C LEU A 157 -5.50 4.65 7.10
N GLU A 158 -6.12 4.32 8.24
CA GLU A 158 -7.58 4.40 8.41
C GLU A 158 -8.10 5.83 8.22
N LYS A 159 -7.46 6.83 8.86
CA LYS A 159 -7.82 8.24 8.68
C LYS A 159 -7.69 8.68 7.23
N CYS A 160 -6.58 8.32 6.58
CA CYS A 160 -6.34 8.62 5.17
C CYS A 160 -7.43 8.01 4.28
N LEU A 161 -7.78 6.74 4.49
CA LEU A 161 -8.85 6.08 3.75
C LEU A 161 -10.22 6.75 3.95
N GLN A 162 -10.55 7.16 5.16
CA GLN A 162 -11.81 7.87 5.45
C GLN A 162 -11.89 9.21 4.71
N GLU A 163 -10.78 9.98 4.67
CA GLU A 163 -10.72 11.23 3.93
C GLU A 163 -10.77 11.01 2.40
N LEU A 164 -10.06 10.02 1.89
CA LEU A 164 -10.07 9.69 0.47
C LEU A 164 -11.43 9.19 -0.02
N GLN A 165 -12.17 8.42 0.78
CA GLN A 165 -13.53 7.98 0.45
C GLN A 165 -14.52 9.14 0.27
N LYS A 166 -14.33 10.26 0.99
CA LYS A 166 -15.16 11.46 0.85
C LYS A 166 -14.88 12.24 -0.45
N ARG A 167 -13.69 12.11 -1.01
CA ARG A 167 -13.14 12.93 -2.09
C ARG A 167 -13.02 12.20 -3.43
N LEU A 168 -12.77 10.91 -3.34
CA LEU A 168 -12.58 10.05 -4.49
C LEU A 168 -13.68 8.97 -4.49
N ASN A 169 -14.01 8.46 -5.67
CA ASN A 169 -14.92 7.31 -5.78
C ASN A 169 -14.19 6.00 -5.41
N LEU A 170 -13.63 5.95 -4.18
CA LEU A 170 -12.86 4.83 -3.67
C LEU A 170 -13.73 3.91 -2.81
N ARG A 171 -13.92 2.67 -3.27
CA ARG A 171 -14.53 1.62 -2.46
C ARG A 171 -13.47 0.97 -1.57
N VAL A 172 -13.76 0.79 -0.28
CA VAL A 172 -12.81 0.22 0.69
C VAL A 172 -13.41 -0.99 1.38
N LEU A 173 -12.76 -2.14 1.23
CA LEU A 173 -13.04 -3.35 2.00
C LEU A 173 -12.06 -3.42 3.18
N ARG A 174 -12.60 -3.41 4.40
CA ARG A 174 -11.83 -3.52 5.65
C ARG A 174 -11.93 -4.93 6.19
N LEU A 175 -10.80 -5.60 6.39
CA LEU A 175 -10.73 -6.99 6.84
C LEU A 175 -9.84 -7.13 8.07
N ASP A 176 -10.21 -8.04 8.96
CA ASP A 176 -9.39 -8.41 10.13
C ASP A 176 -8.38 -9.49 9.71
N GLY A 177 -7.10 -9.20 9.80
CA GLY A 177 -6.02 -10.14 9.47
C GLY A 177 -5.96 -11.40 10.34
N ARG A 178 -6.82 -11.54 11.36
CA ARG A 178 -7.00 -12.79 12.15
C ARG A 178 -7.91 -13.78 11.46
N GLU A 179 -8.72 -13.36 10.51
CA GLU A 179 -9.56 -14.31 9.76
C GLU A 179 -8.69 -15.30 9.00
N SER A 180 -9.23 -16.49 8.74
CA SER A 180 -8.50 -17.51 8.00
C SER A 180 -8.17 -17.04 6.57
N ILE A 181 -7.06 -17.52 6.03
CA ILE A 181 -6.58 -17.16 4.69
C ILE A 181 -7.68 -17.37 3.63
N GLY A 182 -8.43 -18.48 3.70
CA GLY A 182 -9.50 -18.78 2.76
C GLY A 182 -10.69 -17.83 2.88
N VAL A 183 -11.11 -17.50 4.10
CA VAL A 183 -12.21 -16.54 4.33
C VAL A 183 -11.83 -15.14 3.80
N LEU A 184 -10.62 -14.68 4.08
CA LEU A 184 -10.13 -13.42 3.54
C LEU A 184 -10.12 -13.45 2.01
N HIS A 185 -9.62 -14.55 1.42
CA HIS A 185 -9.53 -14.69 -0.03
C HIS A 185 -10.89 -14.59 -0.72
N GLU A 186 -11.89 -15.32 -0.22
CA GLU A 186 -13.25 -15.26 -0.79
C GLU A 186 -13.87 -13.87 -0.69
N LYS A 187 -13.78 -13.20 0.47
CA LYS A 187 -14.25 -11.82 0.64
C LYS A 187 -13.57 -10.84 -0.32
N ILE A 188 -12.26 -11.02 -0.53
CA ILE A 188 -11.49 -10.17 -1.44
C ILE A 188 -11.91 -10.39 -2.89
N LYS A 189 -12.09 -11.65 -3.31
CA LYS A 189 -12.58 -11.97 -4.66
C LYS A 189 -13.95 -11.37 -4.92
N GLU A 190 -14.90 -11.63 -4.02
CA GLU A 190 -16.25 -11.06 -4.11
C GLU A 190 -16.20 -9.52 -4.24
N PHE A 191 -15.34 -8.87 -3.46
CA PHE A 191 -15.17 -7.42 -3.55
C PHE A 191 -14.54 -6.97 -4.88
N ILE A 192 -13.59 -7.73 -5.44
CA ILE A 192 -12.97 -7.40 -6.73
C ILE A 192 -13.97 -7.60 -7.87
N ASP A 193 -14.74 -8.67 -7.85
CA ASP A 193 -15.68 -9.05 -8.92
C ASP A 193 -16.98 -8.20 -8.94
N GLY A 194 -17.44 -7.71 -7.77
CA GLY A 194 -18.62 -6.82 -7.62
C GLY A 194 -18.28 -5.34 -7.68
#